data_9466d42d05dec14a94904a518893bee9
#
_entry.id   9466d42d05dec14a94904a518893bee9
#
_cell.length_a   1.000
_cell.length_b   1.000
_cell.length_c   1.000
_cell.angle_alpha   90.00
_cell.angle_beta   90.00
_cell.angle_gamma   90.00
#
_symmetry.space_group_name_H-M   'P 1'
#
loop_
_entity.id
_entity.type
_entity.pdbx_description
1 polymer ?
#
loop_
_entity_poly.entity_id
_entity_poly.type
_entity_poly.pdbx_seq_one_letter_code
_entity_poly.pdbx_strand_id
1 'polypeptide(L)'
;MKRLNRWIYAVIGVIVLLLAGLIYAWSVLVIPIANEFTNWSHTSLSLTFTICMTLFCIGGLIGGILQKKIDVKINVWASGILFFVGFFIASKAQNIITLYMGYGVLAGFASGLAYNSVMSTMSKWFPDKQGLISGILLMGFGLGSFIIGKVYQAYTPSTIGGWRISFMIFGVILAVVLIIFGFFFVKPDEDFILTVSKNKKENNIKKEVGIDIDAKQMIKRTSFWFYFVWAILLSASGLALISQASGIVNEIAKNIDASSVATIVGLISICNGIGRVIY
;
A
#
# COMPACT_ATOMS: atom_id res chain seq x y z
N MET A 1 -11.16 27.26 -5.92
CA MET A 1 -10.06 26.69 -6.75
C MET A 1 -10.65 26.17 -8.04
N LYS A 2 -10.09 26.48 -9.21
CA LYS A 2 -10.49 25.82 -10.47
C LYS A 2 -10.26 24.31 -10.32
N ARG A 3 -11.28 23.50 -10.61
CA ARG A 3 -11.18 22.04 -10.56
C ARG A 3 -10.16 21.58 -11.61
N LEU A 4 -9.19 20.79 -11.18
CA LEU A 4 -8.28 20.11 -12.08
C LEU A 4 -9.02 18.99 -12.83
N ASN A 5 -8.46 18.53 -13.94
CA ASN A 5 -8.98 17.35 -14.63
C ASN A 5 -8.91 16.15 -13.68
N ARG A 6 -9.98 15.34 -13.62
CA ARG A 6 -10.05 14.17 -12.71
C ARG A 6 -8.90 13.16 -12.89
N TRP A 7 -8.32 13.08 -14.09
CA TRP A 7 -7.17 12.23 -14.36
C TRP A 7 -5.89 12.72 -13.66
N ILE A 8 -5.75 14.03 -13.40
CA ILE A 8 -4.63 14.56 -12.62
C ILE A 8 -4.71 14.05 -11.18
N TYR A 9 -5.90 14.03 -10.60
CA TYR A 9 -6.10 13.44 -9.26
C TYR A 9 -5.79 11.94 -9.26
N ALA A 10 -6.12 11.23 -10.34
CA ALA A 10 -5.76 9.81 -10.49
C ALA A 10 -4.24 9.60 -10.51
N VAL A 11 -3.49 10.40 -11.29
CA VAL A 11 -2.02 10.34 -11.32
C VAL A 11 -1.43 10.62 -9.94
N ILE A 12 -1.91 11.65 -9.25
CA ILE A 12 -1.50 11.95 -7.87
C ILE A 12 -1.79 10.76 -6.94
N GLY A 13 -2.97 10.15 -7.07
CA GLY A 13 -3.34 8.96 -6.32
C GLY A 13 -2.40 7.78 -6.57
N VAL A 14 -2.03 7.54 -7.84
CA VAL A 14 -1.07 6.50 -8.21
C VAL A 14 0.29 6.74 -7.56
N ILE A 15 0.80 7.97 -7.60
CA ILE A 15 2.11 8.31 -6.99
C ILE A 15 2.07 8.09 -5.47
N VAL A 16 1.01 8.55 -4.80
CA VAL A 16 0.86 8.35 -3.35
C VAL A 16 0.77 6.86 -3.02
N LEU A 17 0.01 6.07 -3.78
CA LEU A 17 -0.10 4.63 -3.55
C LEU A 17 1.17 3.87 -3.91
N LEU A 18 1.91 4.28 -4.94
CA LEU A 18 3.20 3.71 -5.27
C LEU A 18 4.17 3.85 -4.08
N LEU A 19 4.23 5.02 -3.48
CA LEU A 19 5.07 5.26 -2.30
C LEU A 19 4.56 4.54 -1.06
N ALA A 20 3.23 4.55 -0.81
CA ALA A 20 2.64 3.80 0.29
C ALA A 20 2.83 2.27 0.14
N GLY A 21 2.97 1.78 -1.10
CA GLY A 21 3.28 0.40 -1.44
C GLY A 21 4.71 -0.06 -1.09
N LEU A 22 5.57 0.85 -0.61
CA LEU A 22 6.90 0.53 -0.07
C LEU A 22 6.88 -0.65 0.91
N ILE A 23 5.81 -0.80 1.68
CA ILE A 23 5.69 -1.90 2.64
C ILE A 23 5.79 -3.28 1.99
N TYR A 24 5.46 -3.42 0.71
CA TYR A 24 5.63 -4.67 -0.05
C TYR A 24 7.07 -4.94 -0.48
N ALA A 25 7.98 -3.96 -0.36
CA ALA A 25 9.40 -4.16 -0.63
C ALA A 25 10.14 -4.84 0.55
N TRP A 26 9.44 -5.23 1.62
CA TRP A 26 10.03 -5.79 2.83
C TRP A 26 11.05 -6.90 2.55
N SER A 27 10.76 -7.82 1.64
CA SER A 27 11.67 -8.92 1.31
C SER A 27 13.04 -8.47 0.80
N VAL A 28 13.12 -7.27 0.20
CA VAL A 28 14.38 -6.65 -0.23
C VAL A 28 14.98 -5.80 0.90
N LEU A 29 14.13 -5.04 1.60
CA LEU A 29 14.56 -4.16 2.69
C LEU A 29 15.18 -4.91 3.87
N VAL A 30 14.74 -6.12 4.14
CA VAL A 30 15.18 -6.93 5.26
C VAL A 30 16.60 -7.51 5.08
N ILE A 31 17.09 -7.65 3.85
CA ILE A 31 18.37 -8.31 3.57
C ILE A 31 19.55 -7.67 4.32
N PRO A 32 19.82 -6.37 4.21
CA PRO A 32 20.93 -5.75 4.94
C PRO A 32 20.71 -5.70 6.44
N ILE A 33 19.45 -5.74 6.92
CA ILE A 33 19.12 -5.83 8.34
C ILE A 33 19.50 -7.22 8.88
N ALA A 34 19.16 -8.27 8.15
CA ALA A 34 19.50 -9.65 8.50
C ALA A 34 21.01 -9.89 8.51
N ASN A 35 21.73 -9.24 7.61
CA ASN A 35 23.21 -9.33 7.55
C ASN A 35 23.87 -8.63 8.75
N GLU A 36 23.28 -7.56 9.28
CA GLU A 36 23.80 -6.87 10.47
C GLU A 36 23.43 -7.62 11.77
N PHE A 37 22.20 -8.09 11.86
CA PHE A 37 21.67 -8.73 13.06
C PHE A 37 21.54 -10.25 12.86
N THR A 38 22.67 -10.94 12.74
CA THR A 38 22.73 -12.38 12.49
C THR A 38 22.09 -13.23 13.59
N ASN A 39 21.91 -12.66 14.79
CA ASN A 39 21.22 -13.29 15.93
C ASN A 39 19.69 -13.19 15.85
N TRP A 40 19.13 -12.41 14.93
CA TRP A 40 17.69 -12.34 14.75
C TRP A 40 17.23 -13.49 13.85
N SER A 41 16.24 -14.25 14.30
CA SER A 41 15.70 -15.35 13.52
C SER A 41 14.92 -14.86 12.30
N HIS A 42 14.90 -15.66 11.23
CA HIS A 42 14.05 -15.38 10.06
C HIS A 42 12.58 -15.22 10.44
N THR A 43 12.11 -15.98 11.42
CA THR A 43 10.74 -15.85 11.95
C THR A 43 10.49 -14.48 12.57
N SER A 44 11.43 -13.97 13.37
CA SER A 44 11.30 -12.63 13.97
C SER A 44 11.30 -11.53 12.92
N LEU A 45 12.13 -11.64 11.88
CA LEU A 45 12.14 -10.68 10.77
C LEU A 45 10.84 -10.75 9.94
N SER A 46 10.32 -11.96 9.67
CA SER A 46 9.04 -12.15 8.97
C SER A 46 7.86 -11.61 9.78
N LEU A 47 7.91 -11.69 11.12
CA LEU A 47 6.91 -11.14 12.01
C LEU A 47 6.78 -9.61 11.85
N THR A 48 7.86 -8.90 11.51
CA THR A 48 7.80 -7.47 11.18
C THR A 48 6.80 -7.18 10.06
N PHE A 49 6.84 -7.99 9.00
CA PHE A 49 5.91 -7.86 7.88
C PHE A 49 4.47 -8.22 8.28
N THR A 50 4.30 -9.25 9.09
CA THR A 50 2.98 -9.65 9.61
C THR A 50 2.34 -8.53 10.43
N ILE A 51 3.11 -7.91 11.34
CA ILE A 51 2.67 -6.75 12.12
C ILE A 51 2.30 -5.60 11.16
N CYS A 52 3.15 -5.32 10.17
CA CYS A 52 2.92 -4.28 9.19
C CYS A 52 1.60 -4.48 8.43
N MET A 53 1.32 -5.69 7.95
CA MET A 53 0.07 -5.99 7.25
C MET A 53 -1.15 -5.92 8.17
N THR A 54 -1.04 -6.35 9.41
CA THR A 54 -2.11 -6.22 10.40
C THR A 54 -2.44 -4.76 10.66
N LEU A 55 -1.43 -3.94 10.89
CA LEU A 55 -1.61 -2.49 11.13
C LEU A 55 -2.04 -1.75 9.85
N PHE A 56 -1.67 -2.22 8.67
CA PHE A 56 -2.21 -1.74 7.40
C PHE A 56 -3.74 -1.92 7.34
N CYS A 57 -4.25 -3.08 7.71
CA CYS A 57 -5.70 -3.33 7.75
C CYS A 57 -6.40 -2.43 8.77
N ILE A 58 -5.83 -2.28 9.96
CA ILE A 58 -6.36 -1.41 11.03
C ILE A 58 -6.34 0.06 10.58
N GLY A 59 -5.23 0.52 10.00
CA GLY A 59 -5.08 1.88 9.46
C GLY A 59 -6.09 2.18 8.36
N GLY A 60 -6.33 1.21 7.46
CA GLY A 60 -7.35 1.31 6.42
C GLY A 60 -8.77 1.42 6.98
N LEU A 61 -9.09 0.60 7.98
CA LEU A 61 -10.40 0.64 8.68
C LEU A 61 -10.60 1.99 9.37
N ILE A 62 -9.62 2.43 10.17
CA ILE A 62 -9.69 3.70 10.88
C ILE A 62 -9.76 4.88 9.90
N GLY A 63 -8.95 4.85 8.82
CA GLY A 63 -9.00 5.84 7.74
C GLY A 63 -10.38 5.96 7.11
N GLY A 64 -11.04 4.83 6.85
CA GLY A 64 -12.41 4.81 6.32
C GLY A 64 -13.45 5.40 7.26
N ILE A 65 -13.32 5.16 8.57
CA ILE A 65 -14.20 5.74 9.60
C ILE A 65 -13.94 7.25 9.73
N LEU A 66 -12.68 7.66 9.78
CA LEU A 66 -12.31 9.07 9.94
C LEU A 66 -12.76 9.93 8.76
N GLN A 67 -12.73 9.44 7.52
CA GLN A 67 -13.16 10.17 6.34
C GLN A 67 -14.64 10.58 6.35
N LYS A 68 -15.46 9.96 7.20
CA LYS A 68 -16.84 10.38 7.43
C LYS A 68 -16.93 11.65 8.27
N LYS A 69 -15.89 11.94 9.08
CA LYS A 69 -15.90 13.03 10.07
C LYS A 69 -14.92 14.15 9.75
N ILE A 70 -13.80 13.83 9.10
CA ILE A 70 -12.72 14.78 8.82
C ILE A 70 -12.40 14.82 7.32
N ASP A 71 -11.69 15.88 6.90
CA ASP A 71 -11.24 16.01 5.52
C ASP A 71 -10.19 14.92 5.19
N VAL A 72 -10.29 14.37 3.97
CA VAL A 72 -9.35 13.35 3.47
C VAL A 72 -7.90 13.81 3.52
N LYS A 73 -7.64 15.09 3.29
CA LYS A 73 -6.30 15.70 3.36
C LYS A 73 -5.61 15.39 4.69
N ILE A 74 -6.35 15.49 5.79
CA ILE A 74 -5.83 15.26 7.14
C ILE A 74 -5.33 13.82 7.28
N ASN A 75 -6.05 12.84 6.73
CA ASN A 75 -5.61 11.45 6.76
C ASN A 75 -4.33 11.25 5.94
N VAL A 76 -4.21 11.89 4.78
CA VAL A 76 -3.01 11.79 3.93
C VAL A 76 -1.81 12.45 4.62
N TRP A 77 -2.00 13.63 5.23
CA TRP A 77 -0.95 14.30 6.00
C TRP A 77 -0.53 13.50 7.24
N ALA A 78 -1.50 13.00 7.99
CA ALA A 78 -1.23 12.13 9.13
C ALA A 78 -0.43 10.89 8.73
N SER A 79 -0.78 10.28 7.58
CA SER A 79 -0.02 9.17 7.01
C SER A 79 1.43 9.56 6.70
N GLY A 80 1.66 10.73 6.09
CA GLY A 80 3.01 11.23 5.81
C GLY A 80 3.85 11.40 7.09
N ILE A 81 3.28 12.01 8.12
CA ILE A 81 3.93 12.19 9.42
C ILE A 81 4.24 10.84 10.07
N LEU A 82 3.27 9.92 10.07
CA LEU A 82 3.46 8.58 10.65
C LEU A 82 4.52 7.76 9.91
N PHE A 83 4.60 7.87 8.59
CA PHE A 83 5.68 7.26 7.82
C PHE A 83 7.04 7.82 8.23
N PHE A 84 7.17 9.14 8.34
CA PHE A 84 8.42 9.77 8.78
C PHE A 84 8.84 9.26 10.16
N VAL A 85 7.95 9.34 11.14
CA VAL A 85 8.23 8.89 12.52
C VAL A 85 8.55 7.38 12.54
N GLY A 86 7.79 6.57 11.80
CA GLY A 86 7.99 5.13 11.72
C GLY A 86 9.34 4.75 11.13
N PHE A 87 9.70 5.34 9.99
CA PHE A 87 11.00 5.10 9.35
C PHE A 87 12.17 5.67 10.16
N PHE A 88 11.97 6.82 10.82
CA PHE A 88 12.96 7.38 11.73
C PHE A 88 13.23 6.45 12.90
N ILE A 89 12.20 5.94 13.56
CA ILE A 89 12.35 4.97 14.66
C ILE A 89 13.00 3.69 14.14
N ALA A 90 12.54 3.16 13.01
CA ALA A 90 13.12 1.95 12.41
C ALA A 90 14.60 2.14 12.06
N SER A 91 15.00 3.33 11.57
CA SER A 91 16.41 3.63 11.27
C SER A 91 17.33 3.62 12.50
N LYS A 92 16.78 3.77 13.69
CA LYS A 92 17.50 3.72 14.98
C LYS A 92 17.43 2.35 15.66
N ALA A 93 16.88 1.34 14.98
CA ALA A 93 16.70 0.02 15.57
C ALA A 93 18.04 -0.62 15.96
N GLN A 94 18.13 -0.98 17.22
CA GLN A 94 19.20 -1.80 17.81
C GLN A 94 18.64 -3.13 18.33
N ASN A 95 17.33 -3.23 18.44
CA ASN A 95 16.60 -4.43 18.80
C ASN A 95 15.39 -4.61 17.89
N ILE A 96 14.88 -5.84 17.84
CA ILE A 96 13.78 -6.22 16.96
C ILE A 96 12.47 -5.47 17.29
N ILE A 97 12.24 -5.15 18.57
CA ILE A 97 11.03 -4.44 19.03
C ILE A 97 10.97 -3.03 18.45
N THR A 98 12.10 -2.33 18.39
CA THR A 98 12.17 -1.00 17.77
C THR A 98 11.83 -1.07 16.28
N LEU A 99 12.27 -2.12 15.58
CA LEU A 99 11.91 -2.36 14.19
C LEU A 99 10.41 -2.66 14.03
N TYR A 100 9.83 -3.48 14.93
CA TYR A 100 8.39 -3.76 14.95
C TYR A 100 7.58 -2.47 15.15
N MET A 101 7.96 -1.61 16.09
CA MET A 101 7.25 -0.36 16.34
C MET A 101 7.37 0.63 15.19
N GLY A 102 8.59 0.81 14.65
CA GLY A 102 8.82 1.77 13.57
C GLY A 102 8.21 1.31 12.25
N TYR A 103 8.72 0.20 11.71
CA TYR A 103 8.29 -0.30 10.41
C TYR A 103 6.97 -1.07 10.50
N GLY A 104 6.83 -1.97 11.46
CA GLY A 104 5.63 -2.78 11.59
C GLY A 104 4.42 -1.95 11.95
N VAL A 105 4.43 -1.28 13.10
CA VAL A 105 3.26 -0.56 13.62
C VAL A 105 3.03 0.75 12.87
N LEU A 106 3.97 1.68 12.91
CA LEU A 106 3.74 3.03 12.41
C LEU A 106 3.68 3.09 10.88
N ALA A 107 4.64 2.48 10.16
CA ALA A 107 4.62 2.52 8.71
C ALA A 107 3.49 1.66 8.13
N GLY A 108 3.16 0.51 8.73
CA GLY A 108 2.01 -0.30 8.34
C GLY A 108 0.69 0.47 8.48
N PHE A 109 0.46 1.08 9.64
CA PHE A 109 -0.73 1.88 9.89
C PHE A 109 -0.82 3.09 8.94
N ALA A 110 0.28 3.80 8.74
CA ALA A 110 0.37 4.94 7.82
C ALA A 110 0.01 4.52 6.39
N SER A 111 0.53 3.39 5.92
CA SER A 111 0.24 2.87 4.58
C SER A 111 -1.25 2.55 4.42
N GLY A 112 -1.87 1.89 5.39
CA GLY A 112 -3.31 1.60 5.38
C GLY A 112 -4.17 2.86 5.36
N LEU A 113 -3.79 3.86 6.16
CA LEU A 113 -4.47 5.14 6.21
C LEU A 113 -4.42 5.88 4.86
N ALA A 114 -3.23 5.96 4.23
CA ALA A 114 -3.05 6.54 2.90
C ALA A 114 -3.84 5.76 1.84
N TYR A 115 -3.71 4.43 1.83
CA TYR A 115 -4.37 3.55 0.88
C TYR A 115 -5.88 3.76 0.86
N ASN A 116 -6.53 3.68 2.00
CA ASN A 116 -7.98 3.86 2.09
C ASN A 116 -8.41 5.27 1.68
N SER A 117 -7.63 6.29 2.07
CA SER A 117 -7.92 7.69 1.75
C SER A 117 -7.88 7.95 0.24
N VAL A 118 -6.89 7.40 -0.45
CA VAL A 118 -6.77 7.52 -1.91
C VAL A 118 -7.86 6.73 -2.61
N MET A 119 -8.03 5.44 -2.27
CA MET A 119 -9.00 4.56 -2.93
C MET A 119 -10.42 5.10 -2.83
N SER A 120 -10.86 5.49 -1.64
CA SER A 120 -12.22 5.99 -1.43
C SER A 120 -12.47 7.35 -2.11
N THR A 121 -11.45 8.19 -2.20
CA THR A 121 -11.56 9.50 -2.88
C THR A 121 -11.64 9.32 -4.38
N MET A 122 -10.77 8.48 -4.94
CA MET A 122 -10.74 8.23 -6.38
C MET A 122 -11.99 7.48 -6.87
N SER A 123 -12.55 6.57 -6.08
CA SER A 123 -13.84 5.93 -6.39
C SER A 123 -14.99 6.93 -6.52
N LYS A 124 -14.95 8.06 -5.79
CA LYS A 124 -15.93 9.14 -5.91
C LYS A 124 -15.70 10.04 -7.13
N TRP A 125 -14.45 10.23 -7.55
CA TRP A 125 -14.12 10.97 -8.77
C TRP A 125 -14.43 10.19 -10.04
N PHE A 126 -14.46 8.85 -9.98
CA PHE A 126 -14.68 7.96 -11.12
C PHE A 126 -15.84 6.98 -10.89
N PRO A 127 -17.06 7.45 -10.61
CA PRO A 127 -18.19 6.54 -10.41
C PRO A 127 -18.58 5.78 -11.67
N ASP A 128 -18.22 6.32 -12.85
CA ASP A 128 -18.39 5.71 -14.17
C ASP A 128 -17.37 4.61 -14.48
N LYS A 129 -16.17 4.67 -13.90
CA LYS A 129 -15.01 3.80 -14.20
C LYS A 129 -14.36 3.24 -12.95
N GLN A 130 -15.14 2.84 -11.94
CA GLN A 130 -14.65 2.40 -10.63
C GLN A 130 -13.65 1.21 -10.73
N GLY A 131 -13.96 0.19 -11.55
CA GLY A 131 -13.07 -0.95 -11.74
C GLY A 131 -11.71 -0.54 -12.32
N LEU A 132 -11.73 0.25 -13.40
CA LEU A 132 -10.52 0.73 -14.05
C LEU A 132 -9.64 1.56 -13.11
N ILE A 133 -10.23 2.53 -12.41
CA ILE A 133 -9.44 3.39 -11.51
C ILE A 133 -8.89 2.61 -10.32
N SER A 134 -9.68 1.69 -9.77
CA SER A 134 -9.21 0.83 -8.69
C SER A 134 -8.06 -0.07 -9.15
N GLY A 135 -8.15 -0.66 -10.34
CA GLY A 135 -7.07 -1.46 -10.93
C GLY A 135 -5.79 -0.66 -11.12
N ILE A 136 -5.87 0.54 -11.71
CA ILE A 136 -4.71 1.43 -11.91
C ILE A 136 -4.06 1.81 -10.59
N LEU A 137 -4.85 2.18 -9.58
CA LEU A 137 -4.37 2.54 -8.25
C LEU A 137 -3.71 1.36 -7.54
N LEU A 138 -4.32 0.19 -7.61
CA LEU A 138 -3.77 -1.04 -7.02
C LEU A 138 -2.50 -1.51 -7.73
N MET A 139 -2.42 -1.32 -9.06
CA MET A 139 -1.20 -1.55 -9.81
C MET A 139 -0.10 -0.61 -9.35
N GLY A 140 -0.39 0.69 -9.18
CA GLY A 140 0.56 1.66 -8.62
C GLY A 140 1.09 1.24 -7.26
N PHE A 141 0.21 0.82 -6.36
CA PHE A 141 0.57 0.30 -5.04
C PHE A 141 1.49 -0.95 -5.12
N GLY A 142 1.18 -1.88 -6.02
CA GLY A 142 1.99 -3.08 -6.25
C GLY A 142 3.37 -2.77 -6.86
N LEU A 143 3.42 -1.84 -7.83
CA LEU A 143 4.67 -1.40 -8.47
C LEU A 143 5.62 -0.69 -7.50
N GLY A 144 5.12 -0.19 -6.38
CA GLY A 144 5.93 0.43 -5.32
C GLY A 144 7.07 -0.47 -4.87
N SER A 145 6.81 -1.75 -4.67
CA SER A 145 7.86 -2.70 -4.25
C SER A 145 8.96 -2.89 -5.30
N PHE A 146 8.62 -2.88 -6.58
CA PHE A 146 9.61 -2.97 -7.66
C PHE A 146 10.48 -1.71 -7.74
N ILE A 147 9.83 -0.55 -7.89
CA ILE A 147 10.55 0.71 -8.08
C ILE A 147 11.39 1.04 -6.86
N ILE A 148 10.76 0.97 -5.66
CA ILE A 148 11.43 1.33 -4.42
C ILE A 148 12.47 0.27 -4.05
N GLY A 149 12.21 -1.02 -4.28
CA GLY A 149 13.17 -2.08 -4.06
C GLY A 149 14.45 -1.90 -4.90
N LYS A 150 14.31 -1.52 -6.17
CA LYS A 150 15.46 -1.19 -7.04
C LYS A 150 16.20 0.05 -6.58
N VAL A 151 15.49 1.13 -6.24
CA VAL A 151 16.09 2.37 -5.70
C VAL A 151 16.83 2.07 -4.39
N TYR A 152 16.19 1.32 -3.48
CA TYR A 152 16.82 0.93 -2.23
C TYR A 152 18.12 0.17 -2.46
N GLN A 153 18.08 -0.84 -3.32
CA GLN A 153 19.27 -1.64 -3.61
C GLN A 153 20.39 -0.82 -4.27
N ALA A 154 20.05 0.07 -5.20
CA ALA A 154 21.05 0.88 -5.92
C ALA A 154 21.73 1.95 -5.04
N TYR A 155 21.00 2.50 -4.06
CA TYR A 155 21.46 3.63 -3.26
C TYR A 155 21.72 3.32 -1.79
N THR A 156 21.40 2.11 -1.32
CA THR A 156 21.74 1.72 0.05
C THR A 156 23.24 1.47 0.15
N PRO A 157 23.96 2.17 1.04
CA PRO A 157 25.37 1.90 1.25
C PRO A 157 25.62 0.46 1.64
N SER A 158 26.62 -0.18 1.04
CA SER A 158 27.00 -1.58 1.32
C SER A 158 27.70 -1.75 2.68
N THR A 159 27.92 -0.67 3.41
CA THR A 159 28.46 -0.71 4.77
C THR A 159 27.46 -1.26 5.77
N ILE A 160 27.95 -1.91 6.83
CA ILE A 160 27.12 -2.36 7.95
C ILE A 160 26.33 -1.16 8.51
N GLY A 161 25.01 -1.31 8.60
CA GLY A 161 24.12 -0.21 9.05
C GLY A 161 23.75 0.83 7.98
N GLY A 162 24.24 0.69 6.74
CA GLY A 162 23.92 1.61 5.64
C GLY A 162 22.41 1.72 5.35
N TRP A 163 21.64 0.67 5.60
CA TRP A 163 20.18 0.64 5.48
C TRP A 163 19.47 1.70 6.35
N ARG A 164 20.08 2.12 7.47
CA ARG A 164 19.52 3.16 8.34
C ARG A 164 19.38 4.49 7.64
N ILE A 165 20.39 4.84 6.82
CA ILE A 165 20.38 6.07 6.03
C ILE A 165 19.25 6.00 4.99
N SER A 166 19.11 4.86 4.32
CA SER A 166 18.04 4.65 3.33
C SER A 166 16.66 4.74 3.96
N PHE A 167 16.46 4.16 5.15
CA PHE A 167 15.20 4.29 5.89
C PHE A 167 14.89 5.73 6.24
N MET A 168 15.88 6.49 6.72
CA MET A 168 15.70 7.92 7.01
C MET A 168 15.30 8.70 5.76
N ILE A 169 15.99 8.47 4.63
CA ILE A 169 15.69 9.12 3.34
C ILE A 169 14.27 8.77 2.89
N PHE A 170 13.88 7.50 2.96
CA PHE A 170 12.50 7.08 2.61
C PHE A 170 11.46 7.73 3.50
N GLY A 171 11.71 7.82 4.80
CA GLY A 171 10.81 8.51 5.73
C GLY A 171 10.59 9.97 5.34
N VAL A 172 11.66 10.69 4.98
CA VAL A 172 11.58 12.09 4.52
C VAL A 172 10.84 12.19 3.19
N ILE A 173 11.18 11.37 2.19
CA ILE A 173 10.52 11.38 0.87
C ILE A 173 9.03 11.11 1.01
N LEU A 174 8.64 10.08 1.77
CA LEU A 174 7.25 9.75 2.02
C LEU A 174 6.51 10.92 2.67
N ALA A 175 7.08 11.52 3.73
CA ALA A 175 6.47 12.66 4.40
C ALA A 175 6.27 13.84 3.44
N VAL A 176 7.33 14.25 2.75
CA VAL A 176 7.29 15.41 1.84
C VAL A 176 6.26 15.19 0.73
N VAL A 177 6.29 14.03 0.08
CA VAL A 177 5.39 13.74 -1.04
C VAL A 177 3.94 13.63 -0.57
N LEU A 178 3.66 12.92 0.56
CA LEU A 178 2.30 12.80 1.06
C LEU A 178 1.76 14.14 1.58
N ILE A 179 2.59 14.99 2.18
CA ILE A 179 2.17 16.33 2.60
C ILE A 179 1.87 17.21 1.39
N ILE A 180 2.74 17.25 0.38
CA ILE A 180 2.53 18.06 -0.83
C ILE A 180 1.28 17.58 -1.58
N PHE A 181 1.19 16.29 -1.87
CA PHE A 181 0.05 15.75 -2.61
C PHE A 181 -1.23 15.71 -1.79
N GLY A 182 -1.16 15.68 -0.47
CA GLY A 182 -2.31 15.80 0.41
C GLY A 182 -3.15 17.06 0.15
N PHE A 183 -2.53 18.17 -0.26
CA PHE A 183 -3.25 19.39 -0.64
C PHE A 183 -4.20 19.20 -1.83
N PHE A 184 -3.92 18.25 -2.71
CA PHE A 184 -4.71 17.96 -3.90
C PHE A 184 -5.85 16.95 -3.65
N PHE A 185 -5.87 16.26 -2.49
CA PHE A 185 -6.94 15.31 -2.16
C PHE A 185 -8.20 16.04 -1.70
N VAL A 186 -9.05 16.36 -2.66
CA VAL A 186 -10.36 17.02 -2.44
C VAL A 186 -11.46 16.06 -2.85
N LYS A 187 -12.53 15.99 -2.07
CA LYS A 187 -13.75 15.24 -2.45
C LYS A 187 -14.44 15.94 -3.62
N PRO A 188 -14.99 15.20 -4.60
CA PRO A 188 -15.83 15.81 -5.63
C PRO A 188 -17.13 16.32 -5.02
N ASP A 189 -17.73 17.35 -5.61
CA ASP A 189 -19.04 17.87 -5.20
C ASP A 189 -20.15 16.87 -5.57
N GLU A 190 -21.23 16.89 -4.83
CA GLU A 190 -22.37 15.99 -5.03
C GLU A 190 -22.98 16.12 -6.43
N ASP A 191 -23.09 17.33 -6.97
CA ASP A 191 -23.58 17.60 -8.33
C ASP A 191 -22.73 16.90 -9.40
N PHE A 192 -21.40 16.90 -9.23
CA PHE A 192 -20.49 16.18 -10.13
C PHE A 192 -20.76 14.68 -10.10
N ILE A 193 -20.89 14.09 -8.91
CA ILE A 193 -21.15 12.66 -8.74
C ILE A 193 -22.49 12.29 -9.38
N LEU A 194 -23.53 13.08 -9.16
CA LEU A 194 -24.86 12.85 -9.72
C LEU A 194 -24.87 12.95 -11.25
N THR A 195 -24.17 13.94 -11.82
CA THR A 195 -24.09 14.13 -13.28
C THR A 195 -23.39 12.94 -13.95
N VAL A 196 -22.25 12.50 -13.41
CA VAL A 196 -21.49 11.38 -13.97
C VAL A 196 -22.24 10.04 -13.79
N SER A 197 -22.96 9.87 -12.66
CA SER A 197 -23.79 8.68 -12.43
C SER A 197 -25.02 8.61 -13.33
N LYS A 198 -25.66 9.74 -13.66
CA LYS A 198 -26.80 9.78 -14.60
C LYS A 198 -26.39 9.34 -15.99
N ASN A 199 -25.29 9.86 -16.52
CA ASN A 199 -24.74 9.47 -17.83
C ASN A 199 -24.40 7.96 -17.91
N LYS A 200 -24.07 7.33 -16.76
CA LYS A 200 -23.86 5.87 -16.70
C LYS A 200 -25.18 5.07 -16.76
N LYS A 201 -26.26 5.59 -16.17
CA LYS A 201 -27.56 4.90 -16.17
C LYS A 201 -28.21 4.89 -17.55
N GLU A 202 -28.03 5.95 -18.34
CA GLU A 202 -28.57 6.04 -19.71
C GLU A 202 -27.88 5.04 -20.66
N ASN A 203 -26.60 4.70 -20.41
CA ASN A 203 -25.82 3.78 -21.26
C ASN A 203 -25.89 2.30 -20.84
N ASN A 204 -26.56 1.95 -19.73
CA ASN A 204 -26.61 0.57 -19.20
C ASN A 204 -28.05 0.15 -18.91
N ILE A 205 -28.71 -0.42 -19.90
CA ILE A 205 -29.96 -1.16 -19.75
C ILE A 205 -29.64 -2.48 -19.03
N LYS A 206 -30.22 -2.67 -17.82
CA LYS A 206 -30.17 -3.88 -17.00
C LYS A 206 -28.80 -4.28 -16.44
N LYS A 207 -28.37 -3.62 -15.35
CA LYS A 207 -27.55 -4.29 -14.33
C LYS A 207 -28.45 -4.67 -13.17
N GLU A 208 -28.36 -5.95 -12.73
CA GLU A 208 -28.96 -6.38 -11.47
C GLU A 208 -28.53 -5.40 -10.38
N VAL A 209 -29.51 -4.80 -9.72
CA VAL A 209 -29.26 -3.87 -8.63
C VAL A 209 -28.75 -4.69 -7.45
N GLY A 210 -27.46 -4.61 -7.17
CA GLY A 210 -26.88 -5.24 -5.99
C GLY A 210 -27.64 -4.80 -4.73
N ILE A 211 -27.78 -5.70 -3.77
CA ILE A 211 -28.48 -5.40 -2.52
C ILE A 211 -27.60 -4.44 -1.73
N ASP A 212 -28.08 -3.20 -1.54
CA ASP A 212 -27.42 -2.20 -0.69
C ASP A 212 -27.85 -2.42 0.75
N ILE A 213 -26.92 -2.91 1.57
CA ILE A 213 -27.18 -3.24 2.99
C ILE A 213 -26.06 -2.69 3.86
N ASP A 214 -26.40 -2.30 5.08
CA ASP A 214 -25.41 -1.83 6.06
C ASP A 214 -24.46 -2.96 6.49
N ALA A 215 -23.22 -2.59 6.88
CA ALA A 215 -22.17 -3.52 7.31
C ALA A 215 -22.65 -4.51 8.42
N LYS A 216 -23.48 -4.04 9.35
CA LYS A 216 -24.05 -4.88 10.41
C LYS A 216 -25.00 -5.96 9.88
N GLN A 217 -25.70 -5.69 8.79
CA GLN A 217 -26.60 -6.66 8.14
C GLN A 217 -25.79 -7.61 7.24
N MET A 218 -24.73 -7.11 6.60
CA MET A 218 -23.85 -7.91 5.75
C MET A 218 -23.14 -9.01 6.56
N ILE A 219 -22.59 -8.71 7.73
CA ILE A 219 -21.90 -9.68 8.60
C ILE A 219 -22.83 -10.83 9.03
N LYS A 220 -24.13 -10.62 9.09
CA LYS A 220 -25.11 -11.68 9.42
C LYS A 220 -25.40 -12.65 8.28
N ARG A 221 -24.95 -12.35 7.05
CA ARG A 221 -25.20 -13.21 5.89
C ARG A 221 -24.12 -14.27 5.72
N THR A 222 -24.51 -15.51 5.53
CA THR A 222 -23.61 -16.64 5.29
C THR A 222 -22.77 -16.46 4.02
N SER A 223 -23.33 -15.86 2.96
CA SER A 223 -22.63 -15.56 1.72
C SER A 223 -21.42 -14.61 1.91
N PHE A 224 -21.51 -13.68 2.87
CA PHE A 224 -20.40 -12.83 3.24
C PHE A 224 -19.22 -13.65 3.80
N TRP A 225 -19.48 -14.62 4.67
CA TRP A 225 -18.45 -15.44 5.29
C TRP A 225 -17.78 -16.39 4.31
N PHE A 226 -18.51 -16.98 3.37
CA PHE A 226 -17.91 -17.76 2.28
C PHE A 226 -16.98 -16.92 1.42
N TYR A 227 -17.43 -15.74 1.01
CA TYR A 227 -16.57 -14.80 0.26
C TYR A 227 -15.35 -14.37 1.09
N PHE A 228 -15.54 -14.09 2.38
CA PHE A 228 -14.48 -13.67 3.28
C PHE A 228 -13.39 -14.74 3.43
N VAL A 229 -13.79 -16.01 3.67
CA VAL A 229 -12.83 -17.13 3.77
C VAL A 229 -12.10 -17.34 2.44
N TRP A 230 -12.82 -17.33 1.33
CA TRP A 230 -12.22 -17.41 0.00
C TRP A 230 -11.20 -16.29 -0.26
N ALA A 231 -11.53 -15.05 0.06
CA ALA A 231 -10.65 -13.91 -0.08
C ALA A 231 -9.40 -14.01 0.83
N ILE A 232 -9.56 -14.54 2.07
CA ILE A 232 -8.44 -14.80 2.97
C ILE A 232 -7.46 -15.79 2.34
N LEU A 233 -7.95 -16.94 1.87
CA LEU A 233 -7.09 -17.99 1.31
C LEU A 233 -6.30 -17.49 0.09
N LEU A 234 -6.95 -16.78 -0.83
CA LEU A 234 -6.27 -16.20 -1.99
C LEU A 234 -5.27 -15.11 -1.60
N SER A 235 -5.64 -14.22 -0.68
CA SER A 235 -4.76 -13.12 -0.25
C SER A 235 -3.58 -13.64 0.55
N ALA A 236 -3.76 -14.67 1.39
CA ALA A 236 -2.72 -15.24 2.21
C ALA A 236 -1.59 -15.84 1.35
N SER A 237 -1.93 -16.58 0.29
CA SER A 237 -0.95 -17.15 -0.63
C SER A 237 -0.13 -16.07 -1.35
N GLY A 238 -0.78 -15.02 -1.84
CA GLY A 238 -0.12 -13.89 -2.49
C GLY A 238 0.81 -13.11 -1.55
N LEU A 239 0.35 -12.83 -0.32
CA LEU A 239 1.15 -12.12 0.68
C LEU A 239 2.33 -12.95 1.18
N ALA A 240 2.16 -14.26 1.36
CA ALA A 240 3.24 -15.17 1.72
C ALA A 240 4.35 -15.14 0.65
N LEU A 241 3.98 -15.25 -0.63
CA LEU A 241 4.93 -15.16 -1.74
C LEU A 241 5.66 -13.81 -1.74
N ILE A 242 4.96 -12.70 -1.61
CA ILE A 242 5.57 -11.36 -1.60
C ILE A 242 6.54 -11.19 -0.43
N SER A 243 6.17 -11.67 0.76
CA SER A 243 7.00 -11.52 1.97
C SER A 243 8.31 -12.31 1.91
N GLN A 244 8.33 -13.44 1.21
CA GLN A 244 9.46 -14.34 1.13
C GLN A 244 10.14 -14.36 -0.25
N ALA A 245 9.72 -13.52 -1.17
CA ALA A 245 10.12 -13.55 -2.57
C ALA A 245 11.65 -13.57 -2.76
N SER A 246 12.38 -12.68 -2.08
CA SER A 246 13.86 -12.65 -2.19
C SER A 246 14.53 -13.85 -1.52
N GLY A 247 13.98 -14.37 -0.42
CA GLY A 247 14.48 -15.59 0.21
C GLY A 247 14.36 -16.81 -0.71
N ILE A 248 13.19 -16.97 -1.35
CA ILE A 248 12.92 -18.03 -2.32
C ILE A 248 13.88 -17.95 -3.50
N VAL A 249 14.08 -16.75 -4.07
CA VAL A 249 15.00 -16.56 -5.20
C VAL A 249 16.44 -16.93 -4.82
N ASN A 250 16.92 -16.50 -3.65
CA ASN A 250 18.28 -16.82 -3.18
C ASN A 250 18.48 -18.30 -2.89
N GLU A 251 17.45 -19.02 -2.47
CA GLU A 251 17.51 -20.46 -2.20
C GLU A 251 17.54 -21.27 -3.50
N ILE A 252 16.73 -20.89 -4.49
CA ILE A 252 16.65 -21.60 -5.77
C ILE A 252 17.86 -21.28 -6.67
N ALA A 253 18.26 -20.02 -6.75
CA ALA A 253 19.32 -19.53 -7.61
C ALA A 253 20.56 -19.15 -6.79
N LYS A 254 21.35 -20.15 -6.40
CA LYS A 254 22.61 -19.93 -5.70
C LYS A 254 23.57 -19.13 -6.59
N ASN A 255 24.20 -18.09 -6.04
CA ASN A 255 25.14 -17.17 -6.71
C ASN A 255 24.51 -16.14 -7.66
N ILE A 256 23.24 -15.82 -7.49
CA ILE A 256 22.60 -14.71 -8.23
C ILE A 256 22.97 -13.37 -7.55
N ASP A 257 23.24 -12.34 -8.35
CA ASP A 257 23.53 -11.00 -7.84
C ASP A 257 22.27 -10.34 -7.27
N ALA A 258 22.44 -9.47 -6.28
CA ALA A 258 21.34 -8.80 -5.60
C ALA A 258 20.43 -7.95 -6.54
N SER A 259 21.01 -7.42 -7.66
CA SER A 259 20.22 -6.69 -8.66
C SER A 259 19.24 -7.60 -9.39
N SER A 260 19.68 -8.81 -9.72
CA SER A 260 18.82 -9.80 -10.36
C SER A 260 17.75 -10.32 -9.40
N VAL A 261 18.06 -10.51 -8.11
CA VAL A 261 17.05 -10.83 -7.08
C VAL A 261 15.97 -9.76 -7.03
N ALA A 262 16.36 -8.49 -6.93
CA ALA A 262 15.41 -7.39 -6.89
C ALA A 262 14.57 -7.27 -8.18
N THR A 263 15.15 -7.67 -9.33
CA THR A 263 14.43 -7.70 -10.61
C THR A 263 13.35 -8.79 -10.62
N ILE A 264 13.69 -10.01 -10.20
CA ILE A 264 12.75 -11.14 -10.13
C ILE A 264 11.61 -10.83 -9.16
N VAL A 265 11.93 -10.34 -7.95
CA VAL A 265 10.93 -9.91 -6.97
C VAL A 265 10.03 -8.81 -7.54
N GLY A 266 10.61 -7.88 -8.30
CA GLY A 266 9.88 -6.82 -8.97
C GLY A 266 8.93 -7.35 -10.06
N LEU A 267 9.33 -8.35 -10.83
CA LEU A 267 8.47 -8.99 -11.84
C LEU A 267 7.23 -9.63 -11.19
N ILE A 268 7.36 -10.26 -10.02
CA ILE A 268 6.22 -10.78 -9.25
C ILE A 268 5.23 -9.63 -8.93
N SER A 269 5.76 -8.48 -8.53
CA SER A 269 4.93 -7.31 -8.21
C SER A 269 4.25 -6.70 -9.45
N ILE A 270 4.95 -6.69 -10.60
CA ILE A 270 4.37 -6.25 -11.88
C ILE A 270 3.24 -7.19 -12.31
N CYS A 271 3.45 -8.51 -12.26
CA CYS A 271 2.42 -9.49 -12.59
C CYS A 271 1.19 -9.36 -11.67
N ASN A 272 1.42 -9.18 -10.36
CA ASN A 272 0.34 -8.89 -9.40
C ASN A 272 -0.42 -7.59 -9.76
N GLY A 273 0.32 -6.53 -10.15
CA GLY A 273 -0.28 -5.27 -10.57
C GLY A 273 -1.12 -5.40 -11.85
N ILE A 274 -0.60 -6.07 -12.87
CA ILE A 274 -1.30 -6.32 -14.13
C ILE A 274 -2.58 -7.14 -13.89
N GLY A 275 -2.50 -8.19 -13.07
CA GLY A 275 -3.66 -8.99 -12.69
C GLY A 275 -4.81 -8.16 -12.12
N ARG A 276 -4.51 -7.13 -11.32
CA ARG A 276 -5.52 -6.23 -10.72
C ARG A 276 -6.19 -5.27 -11.73
N VAL A 277 -5.60 -5.07 -12.90
CA VAL A 277 -6.19 -4.25 -13.97
C VAL A 277 -7.06 -5.10 -14.89
N ILE A 278 -6.68 -6.38 -15.08
CA ILE A 278 -7.39 -7.32 -15.96
C ILE A 278 -8.67 -7.85 -15.29
N TYR A 279 -8.61 -8.14 -13.99
CA TYR A 279 -9.72 -8.65 -13.18
C TYR A 279 -10.39 -7.57 -12.33
#